data_0c13834143f0e133412cc8d79343921c
#
_entry.id   0c13834143f0e133412cc8d79343921c
#
_cell.length_a   1.000
_cell.length_b   1.000
_cell.length_c   1.000
_cell.angle_alpha   90.00
_cell.angle_beta   90.00
_cell.angle_gamma   90.00
#
_symmetry.space_group_name_H-M   'P 1'
#
loop_
_entity.id
_entity.type
_entity.pdbx_description
1 polymer ?
#
loop_
_entity_poly.entity_id
_entity_poly.type
_entity_poly.pdbx_seq_one_letter_code
_entity_poly.pdbx_strand_id
1 'polypeptide(L)'
;MTSRPRRAISRVLLNVAAVVVIVASLFPVYWMVNTSLLPASAVRSTTPHWWPDEFTLSNYQEALTDDSLLNALFNSVAVTGITLVAALGFAFLGAIAVSRYRFRTRTSFIIAILVIQMIPAEAMIVSVFRVLDGWYLLNSIIGLSFVYIAFVLPFTIWTLRGFVNGVPADLEEAAMIDGCSRTGAFWRITFPLLAPGLIATGVFAFIQAWNEFVFALVIMTRPESLTLPIWLRAFVQATKATDWAVVMAASTIMAVPVIVFFLIVQHRMTSGLVSGAVKG
;
A
#
# COMPACT_ATOMS: atom_id res chain seq x y z
N MET A 1 38.59 31.25 -9.03
CA MET A 1 37.40 31.84 -8.36
C MET A 1 36.20 31.94 -9.30
N THR A 2 35.64 30.84 -9.84
CA THR A 2 34.57 30.87 -10.86
C THR A 2 33.43 29.85 -10.64
N SER A 3 33.21 29.39 -9.40
CA SER A 3 32.23 28.30 -9.14
C SER A 3 30.87 28.73 -8.53
N ARG A 4 30.72 30.00 -8.11
CA ARG A 4 29.48 30.49 -7.47
C ARG A 4 28.28 30.63 -8.42
N PRO A 5 28.36 31.19 -9.66
CA PRO A 5 27.21 31.37 -10.51
C PRO A 5 26.64 30.04 -11.04
N ARG A 6 27.48 29.06 -11.37
CA ARG A 6 27.03 27.72 -11.82
C ARG A 6 26.24 26.98 -10.75
N ARG A 7 26.61 27.10 -9.46
CA ARG A 7 25.87 26.49 -8.36
C ARG A 7 24.50 27.15 -8.11
N ALA A 8 24.40 28.48 -8.33
CA ALA A 8 23.12 29.18 -8.21
C ALA A 8 22.15 28.77 -9.33
N ILE A 9 22.61 28.74 -10.58
CA ILE A 9 21.82 28.28 -11.74
C ILE A 9 21.36 26.83 -11.56
N SER A 10 22.24 25.93 -11.10
CA SER A 10 21.87 24.53 -10.82
C SER A 10 20.81 24.40 -9.74
N ARG A 11 20.85 25.20 -8.67
CA ARG A 11 19.81 25.22 -7.63
C ARG A 11 18.47 25.72 -8.15
N VAL A 12 18.47 26.77 -8.97
CA VAL A 12 17.23 27.28 -9.58
C VAL A 12 16.62 26.20 -10.50
N LEU A 13 17.41 25.57 -11.35
CA LEU A 13 16.96 24.49 -12.24
C LEU A 13 16.40 23.30 -11.44
N LEU A 14 17.06 22.90 -10.36
CA LEU A 14 16.59 21.81 -9.49
C LEU A 14 15.28 22.17 -8.79
N ASN A 15 15.14 23.41 -8.30
CA ASN A 15 13.89 23.85 -7.69
C ASN A 15 12.73 23.92 -8.71
N VAL A 16 13.00 24.44 -9.91
CA VAL A 16 12.00 24.45 -11.00
C VAL A 16 11.61 23.01 -11.38
N ALA A 17 12.56 22.11 -11.55
CA ALA A 17 12.28 20.71 -11.82
C ALA A 17 11.45 20.07 -10.70
N ALA A 18 11.80 20.34 -9.44
CA ALA A 18 11.03 19.84 -8.29
C ALA A 18 9.58 20.35 -8.31
N VAL A 19 9.37 21.65 -8.57
CA VAL A 19 8.02 22.24 -8.67
C VAL A 19 7.24 21.60 -9.81
N VAL A 20 7.85 21.42 -10.99
CA VAL A 20 7.20 20.78 -12.14
C VAL A 20 6.77 19.36 -11.80
N VAL A 21 7.64 18.57 -11.16
CA VAL A 21 7.32 17.20 -10.74
C VAL A 21 6.18 17.20 -9.72
N ILE A 22 6.21 18.10 -8.74
CA ILE A 22 5.13 18.20 -7.73
C ILE A 22 3.80 18.55 -8.40
N VAL A 23 3.78 19.57 -9.26
CA VAL A 23 2.55 19.99 -9.97
C VAL A 23 2.02 18.86 -10.85
N ALA A 24 2.89 18.20 -11.63
CA ALA A 24 2.52 17.08 -12.48
C ALA A 24 1.96 15.89 -11.67
N SER A 25 2.55 15.62 -10.50
CA SER A 25 2.10 14.52 -9.62
C SER A 25 0.78 14.83 -8.90
N LEU A 26 0.54 16.09 -8.55
CA LEU A 26 -0.69 16.51 -7.87
C LEU A 26 -1.85 16.75 -8.85
N PHE A 27 -1.55 16.98 -10.12
CA PHE A 27 -2.57 17.30 -11.12
C PHE A 27 -3.70 16.24 -11.22
N PRO A 28 -3.42 14.92 -11.29
CA PRO A 28 -4.48 13.92 -11.34
C PRO A 28 -5.39 13.96 -10.10
N VAL A 29 -4.82 14.17 -8.92
CA VAL A 29 -5.57 14.29 -7.66
C VAL A 29 -6.41 15.56 -7.65
N TYR A 30 -5.83 16.67 -8.07
CA TYR A 30 -6.56 17.92 -8.25
C TYR A 30 -7.75 17.73 -9.20
N TRP A 31 -7.51 17.09 -10.37
CA TRP A 31 -8.55 16.87 -11.37
C TRP A 31 -9.67 15.97 -10.85
N MET A 32 -9.33 14.92 -10.10
CA MET A 32 -10.30 14.05 -9.45
C MET A 32 -11.20 14.83 -8.48
N VAL A 33 -10.61 15.64 -7.59
CA VAL A 33 -11.34 16.45 -6.62
C VAL A 33 -12.13 17.55 -7.32
N ASN A 34 -11.56 18.24 -8.30
CA ASN A 34 -12.26 19.26 -9.08
C ASN A 34 -13.50 18.67 -9.77
N THR A 35 -13.34 17.55 -10.48
CA THR A 35 -14.44 16.88 -11.19
C THR A 35 -15.52 16.37 -10.24
N SER A 36 -15.16 15.91 -9.04
CA SER A 36 -16.13 15.46 -8.04
C SER A 36 -17.05 16.57 -7.50
N LEU A 37 -16.64 17.81 -7.67
CA LEU A 37 -17.39 19.01 -7.22
C LEU A 37 -18.20 19.67 -8.33
N LEU A 38 -18.11 19.16 -9.57
CA LEU A 38 -18.87 19.66 -10.72
C LEU A 38 -20.22 18.94 -10.88
N PRO A 39 -21.28 19.60 -11.36
CA PRO A 39 -22.49 18.91 -11.76
C PRO A 39 -22.25 18.03 -12.99
N ALA A 40 -23.02 16.94 -13.13
CA ALA A 40 -22.89 15.98 -14.23
C ALA A 40 -22.97 16.62 -15.63
N SER A 41 -23.73 17.73 -15.78
CA SER A 41 -23.83 18.51 -17.02
C SER A 41 -22.50 19.15 -17.42
N ALA A 42 -21.77 19.72 -16.46
CA ALA A 42 -20.47 20.33 -16.68
C ALA A 42 -19.39 19.29 -17.01
N VAL A 43 -19.40 18.12 -16.34
CA VAL A 43 -18.45 17.03 -16.62
C VAL A 43 -18.64 16.43 -18.03
N ARG A 44 -19.86 16.47 -18.57
CA ARG A 44 -20.18 16.00 -19.93
C ARG A 44 -19.94 17.05 -21.01
N SER A 45 -19.57 18.28 -20.64
CA SER A 45 -19.31 19.34 -21.61
C SER A 45 -18.03 19.07 -22.41
N THR A 46 -17.93 19.61 -23.60
CA THR A 46 -16.74 19.55 -24.45
C THR A 46 -15.61 20.47 -24.01
N THR A 47 -15.95 21.45 -23.15
CA THR A 47 -14.99 22.43 -22.61
C THR A 47 -14.54 22.00 -21.20
N PRO A 48 -13.24 21.83 -20.96
CA PRO A 48 -12.76 21.48 -19.62
C PRO A 48 -13.01 22.61 -18.62
N HIS A 49 -13.63 22.29 -17.49
CA HIS A 49 -13.79 23.21 -16.37
C HIS A 49 -12.59 23.05 -15.42
N TRP A 50 -11.61 23.96 -15.52
CA TRP A 50 -10.41 23.94 -14.67
C TRP A 50 -10.69 24.29 -13.22
N TRP A 51 -11.82 24.93 -12.95
CA TRP A 51 -12.30 25.29 -11.62
C TRP A 51 -13.80 25.06 -11.54
N PRO A 52 -14.37 24.67 -10.38
CA PRO A 52 -15.81 24.45 -10.28
C PRO A 52 -16.56 25.77 -10.27
N ASP A 53 -16.98 26.21 -11.46
CA ASP A 53 -17.81 27.45 -11.63
C ASP A 53 -19.18 27.25 -10.98
N GLU A 54 -19.72 26.02 -11.03
CA GLU A 54 -20.92 25.59 -10.34
C GLU A 54 -20.52 24.49 -9.32
N PHE A 55 -20.39 24.88 -8.06
CA PHE A 55 -20.01 23.95 -6.99
C PHE A 55 -21.20 23.11 -6.52
N THR A 56 -21.04 21.77 -6.47
CA THR A 56 -22.06 20.87 -5.89
C THR A 56 -21.43 19.81 -5.03
N LEU A 57 -22.15 19.42 -3.96
CA LEU A 57 -21.82 18.24 -3.12
C LEU A 57 -22.76 17.07 -3.37
N SER A 58 -23.70 17.19 -4.35
CA SER A 58 -24.66 16.12 -4.65
C SER A 58 -23.99 14.80 -4.99
N ASN A 59 -22.83 14.83 -5.69
CA ASN A 59 -22.09 13.64 -6.06
C ASN A 59 -21.55 12.89 -4.83
N TYR A 60 -21.08 13.63 -3.82
CA TYR A 60 -20.68 13.06 -2.55
C TYR A 60 -21.87 12.52 -1.76
N GLN A 61 -22.99 13.24 -1.78
CA GLN A 61 -24.20 12.78 -1.12
C GLN A 61 -24.69 11.48 -1.73
N GLU A 62 -24.71 11.35 -3.05
CA GLU A 62 -25.08 10.12 -3.75
C GLU A 62 -24.14 8.97 -3.37
N ALA A 63 -22.82 9.18 -3.38
CA ALA A 63 -21.86 8.14 -2.99
C ALA A 63 -21.96 7.76 -1.51
N LEU A 64 -22.21 8.71 -0.60
CA LEU A 64 -22.30 8.48 0.85
C LEU A 64 -23.64 7.87 1.29
N THR A 65 -24.71 8.03 0.51
CA THR A 65 -26.02 7.41 0.78
C THR A 65 -26.16 6.01 0.21
N ASP A 66 -25.13 5.51 -0.47
CA ASP A 66 -25.09 4.11 -0.91
C ASP A 66 -24.99 3.15 0.30
N ASP A 67 -26.00 2.29 0.47
CA ASP A 67 -26.12 1.39 1.61
C ASP A 67 -24.95 0.40 1.75
N SER A 68 -24.22 0.15 0.66
CA SER A 68 -23.08 -0.78 0.63
C SER A 68 -21.73 -0.13 1.01
N LEU A 69 -21.63 1.20 1.05
CA LEU A 69 -20.37 1.92 1.32
C LEU A 69 -19.75 1.54 2.66
N LEU A 70 -20.53 1.55 3.74
CA LEU A 70 -20.01 1.27 5.08
C LEU A 70 -19.50 -0.17 5.20
N ASN A 71 -20.21 -1.13 4.58
CA ASN A 71 -19.76 -2.51 4.52
C ASN A 71 -18.47 -2.65 3.69
N ALA A 72 -18.40 -1.99 2.54
CA ALA A 72 -17.23 -2.01 1.67
C ALA A 72 -16.01 -1.37 2.36
N LEU A 73 -16.20 -0.28 3.08
CA LEU A 73 -15.16 0.37 3.88
C LEU A 73 -14.68 -0.55 5.00
N PHE A 74 -15.60 -1.14 5.78
CA PHE A 74 -15.26 -2.09 6.85
C PHE A 74 -14.50 -3.30 6.30
N ASN A 75 -14.99 -3.92 5.22
CA ASN A 75 -14.34 -5.06 4.59
C ASN A 75 -12.93 -4.72 4.12
N SER A 76 -12.76 -3.57 3.44
CA SER A 76 -11.43 -3.13 2.98
C SER A 76 -10.47 -2.87 4.13
N VAL A 77 -10.91 -2.19 5.19
CA VAL A 77 -10.08 -1.94 6.38
C VAL A 77 -9.74 -3.25 7.08
N ALA A 78 -10.71 -4.14 7.25
CA ALA A 78 -10.51 -5.43 7.93
C ALA A 78 -9.55 -6.34 7.14
N VAL A 79 -9.80 -6.55 5.84
CA VAL A 79 -8.91 -7.36 4.98
C VAL A 79 -7.50 -6.79 4.93
N THR A 80 -7.37 -5.49 4.69
CA THR A 80 -6.06 -4.83 4.63
C THR A 80 -5.35 -4.88 5.98
N GLY A 81 -6.07 -4.64 7.08
CA GLY A 81 -5.52 -4.69 8.44
C GLY A 81 -5.02 -6.08 8.81
N ILE A 82 -5.82 -7.13 8.56
CA ILE A 82 -5.43 -8.52 8.80
C ILE A 82 -4.21 -8.88 7.94
N THR A 83 -4.26 -8.54 6.64
CA THR A 83 -3.15 -8.79 5.72
C THR A 83 -1.88 -8.11 6.18
N LEU A 84 -1.95 -6.83 6.53
CA LEU A 84 -0.80 -6.05 6.99
C LEU A 84 -0.16 -6.65 8.23
N VAL A 85 -0.94 -6.90 9.27
CA VAL A 85 -0.44 -7.42 10.56
C VAL A 85 0.14 -8.83 10.39
N ALA A 86 -0.58 -9.71 9.69
CA ALA A 86 -0.13 -11.08 9.49
C ALA A 86 1.09 -11.17 8.55
N ALA A 87 1.07 -10.45 7.41
CA ALA A 87 2.18 -10.46 6.48
C ALA A 87 3.46 -9.88 7.12
N LEU A 88 3.36 -8.76 7.86
CA LEU A 88 4.51 -8.20 8.59
C LEU A 88 5.02 -9.15 9.67
N GLY A 89 4.12 -9.77 10.45
CA GLY A 89 4.50 -10.71 11.49
C GLY A 89 5.25 -11.92 10.92
N PHE A 90 4.69 -12.59 9.91
CA PHE A 90 5.34 -13.73 9.26
C PHE A 90 6.61 -13.33 8.51
N ALA A 91 6.60 -12.19 7.82
CA ALA A 91 7.78 -11.70 7.11
C ALA A 91 8.92 -11.35 8.06
N PHE A 92 8.61 -10.76 9.20
CA PHE A 92 9.59 -10.43 10.22
C PHE A 92 10.28 -11.70 10.76
N LEU A 93 9.48 -12.71 11.15
CA LEU A 93 10.03 -13.99 11.59
C LEU A 93 10.84 -14.70 10.48
N GLY A 94 10.30 -14.73 9.27
CA GLY A 94 10.98 -15.29 8.11
C GLY A 94 12.29 -14.57 7.76
N ALA A 95 12.28 -13.25 7.75
CA ALA A 95 13.46 -12.42 7.45
C ALA A 95 14.56 -12.62 8.49
N ILE A 96 14.22 -12.69 9.79
CA ILE A 96 15.17 -12.99 10.85
C ILE A 96 15.74 -14.40 10.68
N ALA A 97 14.87 -15.38 10.43
CA ALA A 97 15.30 -16.77 10.27
C ALA A 97 16.34 -16.90 9.14
N VAL A 98 16.06 -16.33 7.96
CA VAL A 98 16.97 -16.41 6.82
C VAL A 98 18.16 -15.44 6.90
N SER A 99 18.16 -14.46 7.79
CA SER A 99 19.28 -13.52 7.94
C SER A 99 20.25 -13.95 9.04
N ARG A 100 19.74 -14.36 10.21
CA ARG A 100 20.51 -14.60 11.42
C ARG A 100 20.90 -16.07 11.62
N TYR A 101 20.13 -17.00 11.02
CA TYR A 101 20.37 -18.42 11.24
C TYR A 101 20.94 -19.10 9.99
N ARG A 102 21.86 -20.07 10.20
CA ARG A 102 22.41 -20.91 9.14
C ARG A 102 21.73 -22.27 9.17
N PHE A 103 20.94 -22.58 8.15
CA PHE A 103 20.29 -23.88 7.99
C PHE A 103 20.44 -24.37 6.54
N ARG A 104 20.40 -25.69 6.36
CA ARG A 104 20.75 -26.34 5.10
C ARG A 104 19.90 -25.88 3.90
N THR A 105 18.62 -25.57 4.10
CA THR A 105 17.67 -25.19 3.05
C THR A 105 17.51 -23.67 2.87
N ARG A 106 18.36 -22.86 3.53
CA ARG A 106 18.26 -21.38 3.50
C ARG A 106 18.27 -20.81 2.08
N THR A 107 19.23 -21.25 1.25
CA THR A 107 19.37 -20.77 -0.14
C THR A 107 18.17 -21.19 -0.98
N SER A 108 17.74 -22.44 -0.85
CA SER A 108 16.56 -22.97 -1.56
C SER A 108 15.29 -22.22 -1.18
N PHE A 109 15.10 -21.87 0.10
CA PHE A 109 13.97 -21.07 0.57
C PHE A 109 13.95 -19.68 -0.06
N ILE A 110 15.11 -19.00 -0.11
CA ILE A 110 15.24 -17.68 -0.73
C ILE A 110 14.94 -17.75 -2.23
N ILE A 111 15.47 -18.76 -2.92
CA ILE A 111 15.20 -18.98 -4.34
C ILE A 111 13.70 -19.25 -4.56
N ALA A 112 13.09 -20.10 -3.74
CA ALA A 112 11.66 -20.41 -3.83
C ALA A 112 10.78 -19.13 -3.69
N ILE A 113 11.09 -18.27 -2.72
CA ILE A 113 10.40 -16.96 -2.58
C ILE A 113 10.49 -16.13 -3.85
N LEU A 114 11.67 -16.06 -4.48
CA LEU A 114 11.87 -15.28 -5.71
C LEU A 114 11.12 -15.93 -6.89
N VAL A 115 11.16 -17.25 -7.01
CA VAL A 115 10.45 -17.98 -8.09
C VAL A 115 8.93 -17.82 -7.97
N ILE A 116 8.38 -17.89 -6.74
CA ILE A 116 6.95 -17.68 -6.52
C ILE A 116 6.50 -16.30 -7.01
N GLN A 117 7.30 -15.25 -6.82
CA GLN A 117 6.98 -13.91 -7.29
C GLN A 117 6.98 -13.76 -8.83
N MET A 118 7.57 -14.70 -9.55
CA MET A 118 7.57 -14.69 -11.03
C MET A 118 6.27 -15.28 -11.60
N ILE A 119 5.45 -15.93 -10.78
CA ILE A 119 4.17 -16.49 -11.21
C ILE A 119 3.17 -15.33 -11.29
N PRO A 120 2.54 -15.09 -12.46
CA PRO A 120 1.48 -14.09 -12.56
C PRO A 120 0.33 -14.44 -11.61
N ALA A 121 0.00 -13.53 -10.70
CA ALA A 121 -1.03 -13.75 -9.69
C ALA A 121 -2.38 -14.07 -10.35
N GLU A 122 -2.72 -13.36 -11.41
CA GLU A 122 -3.97 -13.50 -12.16
C GLU A 122 -4.13 -14.89 -12.78
N ALA A 123 -3.04 -15.54 -13.15
CA ALA A 123 -3.08 -16.91 -13.67
C ALA A 123 -3.53 -17.94 -12.64
N MET A 124 -3.45 -17.60 -11.35
CA MET A 124 -3.84 -18.48 -10.25
C MET A 124 -5.29 -18.31 -9.81
N ILE A 125 -6.04 -17.36 -10.37
CA ILE A 125 -7.40 -16.99 -9.92
C ILE A 125 -8.33 -18.20 -9.81
N VAL A 126 -8.42 -19.02 -10.86
CA VAL A 126 -9.32 -20.19 -10.87
C VAL A 126 -8.94 -21.21 -9.81
N SER A 127 -7.65 -21.44 -9.61
CA SER A 127 -7.15 -22.39 -8.61
C SER A 127 -7.41 -21.88 -7.19
N VAL A 128 -7.15 -20.60 -6.93
CA VAL A 128 -7.40 -19.95 -5.64
C VAL A 128 -8.90 -19.94 -5.32
N PHE A 129 -9.73 -19.61 -6.31
CA PHE A 129 -11.20 -19.67 -6.14
C PHE A 129 -11.65 -21.06 -5.71
N ARG A 130 -11.22 -22.13 -6.40
CA ARG A 130 -11.60 -23.51 -6.07
C ARG A 130 -11.12 -23.93 -4.67
N VAL A 131 -9.94 -23.52 -4.25
CA VAL A 131 -9.43 -23.81 -2.91
C VAL A 131 -10.29 -23.13 -1.85
N LEU A 132 -10.61 -21.84 -2.03
CA LEU A 132 -11.44 -21.11 -1.08
C LEU A 132 -12.89 -21.62 -1.05
N ASP A 133 -13.44 -22.01 -2.20
CA ASP A 133 -14.76 -22.63 -2.29
C ASP A 133 -14.81 -23.94 -1.51
N GLY A 134 -13.82 -24.82 -1.73
CA GLY A 134 -13.70 -26.08 -1.00
C GLY A 134 -13.51 -25.91 0.53
N TRP A 135 -13.01 -24.76 0.97
CA TRP A 135 -12.87 -24.40 2.39
C TRP A 135 -14.03 -23.57 2.93
N TYR A 136 -15.06 -23.28 2.12
CA TYR A 136 -16.19 -22.41 2.47
C TYR A 136 -15.77 -21.00 2.90
N LEU A 137 -14.69 -20.48 2.27
CA LEU A 137 -14.12 -19.16 2.57
C LEU A 137 -14.39 -18.10 1.49
N LEU A 138 -15.27 -18.39 0.51
CA LEU A 138 -15.77 -17.37 -0.41
C LEU A 138 -16.64 -16.36 0.35
N ASN A 139 -16.63 -15.11 -0.12
CA ASN A 139 -17.32 -13.98 0.51
C ASN A 139 -16.92 -13.77 1.99
N SER A 140 -15.69 -14.11 2.34
CA SER A 140 -15.15 -14.03 3.69
C SER A 140 -13.94 -13.11 3.75
N ILE A 141 -13.93 -12.19 4.72
CA ILE A 141 -12.79 -11.32 5.04
C ILE A 141 -11.53 -12.17 5.26
N ILE A 142 -11.65 -13.29 5.98
CA ILE A 142 -10.52 -14.18 6.29
C ILE A 142 -10.02 -14.87 5.02
N GLY A 143 -10.92 -15.36 4.16
CA GLY A 143 -10.55 -16.01 2.90
C GLY A 143 -9.77 -15.07 1.98
N LEU A 144 -10.27 -13.84 1.80
CA LEU A 144 -9.58 -12.85 0.99
C LEU A 144 -8.24 -12.43 1.61
N SER A 145 -8.20 -12.28 2.95
CA SER A 145 -6.95 -11.96 3.66
C SER A 145 -5.87 -13.03 3.48
N PHE A 146 -6.23 -14.32 3.50
CA PHE A 146 -5.27 -15.40 3.22
C PHE A 146 -4.65 -15.28 1.83
N VAL A 147 -5.46 -14.95 0.83
CA VAL A 147 -4.97 -14.74 -0.53
C VAL A 147 -4.00 -13.56 -0.58
N TYR A 148 -4.36 -12.44 0.02
CA TYR A 148 -3.50 -11.25 0.03
C TYR A 148 -2.20 -11.49 0.80
N ILE A 149 -2.24 -12.17 1.95
CA ILE A 149 -1.05 -12.56 2.69
C ILE A 149 -0.14 -13.41 1.81
N ALA A 150 -0.66 -14.42 1.10
CA ALA A 150 0.12 -15.29 0.25
C ALA A 150 0.88 -14.54 -0.85
N PHE A 151 0.27 -13.51 -1.45
CA PHE A 151 0.89 -12.71 -2.51
C PHE A 151 1.83 -11.63 -1.99
N VAL A 152 1.53 -11.01 -0.85
CA VAL A 152 2.34 -9.93 -0.28
C VAL A 152 3.56 -10.46 0.48
N LEU A 153 3.43 -11.62 1.14
CA LEU A 153 4.43 -12.19 2.04
C LEU A 153 5.81 -12.40 1.40
N PRO A 154 5.95 -12.96 0.18
CA PRO A 154 7.26 -13.22 -0.42
C PRO A 154 8.10 -11.94 -0.59
N PHE A 155 7.50 -10.88 -1.13
CA PHE A 155 8.18 -9.59 -1.31
C PHE A 155 8.52 -8.95 0.04
N THR A 156 7.62 -9.03 1.00
CA THR A 156 7.81 -8.48 2.35
C THR A 156 8.98 -9.17 3.06
N ILE A 157 9.08 -10.52 2.98
CA ILE A 157 10.23 -11.28 3.52
C ILE A 157 11.53 -10.84 2.84
N TRP A 158 11.54 -10.76 1.51
CA TRP A 158 12.72 -10.41 0.74
C TRP A 158 13.22 -9.00 1.09
N THR A 159 12.33 -8.03 1.12
CA THR A 159 12.66 -6.64 1.44
C THR A 159 13.14 -6.50 2.88
N LEU A 160 12.41 -7.10 3.83
CA LEU A 160 12.73 -7.00 5.25
C LEU A 160 14.05 -7.72 5.58
N ARG A 161 14.38 -8.81 4.87
CA ARG A 161 15.69 -9.44 4.95
C ARG A 161 16.84 -8.48 4.64
N GLY A 162 16.65 -7.57 3.66
CA GLY A 162 17.63 -6.54 3.35
C GLY A 162 17.91 -5.64 4.55
N PHE A 163 16.88 -5.20 5.25
CA PHE A 163 17.00 -4.39 6.46
C PHE A 163 17.67 -5.17 7.61
N VAL A 164 17.28 -6.43 7.83
CA VAL A 164 17.88 -7.29 8.88
C VAL A 164 19.38 -7.49 8.64
N ASN A 165 19.78 -7.70 7.39
CA ASN A 165 21.20 -7.85 7.04
C ASN A 165 21.99 -6.52 7.20
N GLY A 166 21.32 -5.37 7.12
CA GLY A 166 21.91 -4.05 7.35
C GLY A 166 22.23 -3.73 8.80
N VAL A 167 21.66 -4.47 9.77
CA VAL A 167 21.95 -4.30 11.19
C VAL A 167 23.13 -5.23 11.57
N PRO A 168 24.31 -4.69 12.02
CA PRO A 168 25.45 -5.50 12.43
C PRO A 168 25.10 -6.41 13.61
N ALA A 169 25.54 -7.67 13.53
CA ALA A 169 25.33 -8.64 14.63
C ALA A 169 26.08 -8.26 15.90
N ASP A 170 27.21 -7.60 15.74
CA ASP A 170 28.09 -7.15 16.82
C ASP A 170 27.35 -6.27 17.86
N LEU A 171 26.30 -5.56 17.46
CA LEU A 171 25.48 -4.77 18.37
C LEU A 171 24.69 -5.64 19.36
N GLU A 172 24.21 -6.81 18.89
CA GLU A 172 23.55 -7.79 19.76
C GLU A 172 24.57 -8.47 20.69
N GLU A 173 25.77 -8.77 20.17
CA GLU A 173 26.86 -9.38 20.94
C GLU A 173 27.36 -8.43 22.03
N ALA A 174 27.56 -7.16 21.73
CA ALA A 174 27.92 -6.15 22.73
C ALA A 174 26.89 -6.05 23.85
N ALA A 175 25.58 -6.01 23.50
CA ALA A 175 24.52 -5.96 24.51
C ALA A 175 24.47 -7.23 25.38
N MET A 176 24.85 -8.39 24.84
CA MET A 176 24.96 -9.63 25.61
C MET A 176 26.17 -9.61 26.57
N ILE A 177 27.29 -8.99 26.18
CA ILE A 177 28.44 -8.76 27.05
C ILE A 177 28.07 -7.83 28.20
N ASP A 178 27.22 -6.82 27.93
CA ASP A 178 26.66 -5.90 28.94
C ASP A 178 25.59 -6.55 29.84
N GLY A 179 25.39 -7.88 29.74
CA GLY A 179 24.48 -8.64 30.60
C GLY A 179 23.05 -8.80 30.09
N CYS A 180 22.73 -8.37 28.87
CA CYS A 180 21.43 -8.67 28.28
C CYS A 180 21.32 -10.14 27.89
N SER A 181 20.13 -10.74 28.10
CA SER A 181 19.82 -12.00 27.43
C SER A 181 19.75 -11.81 25.92
N ARG A 182 19.91 -12.87 25.13
CA ARG A 182 19.80 -12.83 23.67
C ARG A 182 18.47 -12.21 23.19
N THR A 183 17.38 -12.58 23.83
CA THR A 183 16.05 -12.00 23.53
C THR A 183 15.99 -10.52 23.97
N GLY A 184 16.61 -10.17 25.08
CA GLY A 184 16.72 -8.78 25.55
C GLY A 184 17.51 -7.89 24.60
N ALA A 185 18.67 -8.35 24.13
CA ALA A 185 19.47 -7.65 23.13
C ALA A 185 18.69 -7.45 21.83
N PHE A 186 17.98 -8.48 21.34
CA PHE A 186 17.14 -8.40 20.16
C PHE A 186 16.05 -7.29 20.29
N TRP A 187 15.24 -7.34 21.33
CA TRP A 187 14.12 -6.36 21.49
C TRP A 187 14.57 -4.95 21.82
N ARG A 188 15.72 -4.79 22.51
CA ARG A 188 16.23 -3.46 22.92
C ARG A 188 17.11 -2.80 21.87
N ILE A 189 17.83 -3.59 21.05
CA ILE A 189 18.80 -3.07 20.07
C ILE A 189 18.31 -3.33 18.65
N THR A 190 18.12 -4.58 18.26
CA THR A 190 17.87 -4.94 16.86
C THR A 190 16.48 -4.51 16.40
N PHE A 191 15.44 -4.78 17.17
CA PHE A 191 14.06 -4.47 16.78
C PHE A 191 13.83 -2.98 16.51
N PRO A 192 14.27 -2.03 17.38
CA PRO A 192 14.15 -0.60 17.09
C PRO A 192 14.89 -0.17 15.82
N LEU A 193 16.05 -0.77 15.52
CA LEU A 193 16.81 -0.51 14.30
C LEU A 193 16.13 -1.05 13.03
N LEU A 194 15.27 -2.05 13.17
CA LEU A 194 14.46 -2.60 12.09
C LEU A 194 13.15 -1.84 11.86
N ALA A 195 12.75 -0.97 12.78
CA ALA A 195 11.48 -0.25 12.68
C ALA A 195 11.29 0.52 11.36
N PRO A 196 12.31 1.22 10.80
CA PRO A 196 12.16 1.87 9.49
C PRO A 196 11.89 0.87 8.36
N GLY A 197 12.52 -0.30 8.41
CA GLY A 197 12.32 -1.39 7.45
C GLY A 197 10.91 -1.99 7.55
N LEU A 198 10.42 -2.21 8.77
CA LEU A 198 9.06 -2.68 9.03
C LEU A 198 8.02 -1.69 8.51
N ILE A 199 8.25 -0.40 8.69
CA ILE A 199 7.36 0.65 8.21
C ILE A 199 7.34 0.69 6.68
N ALA A 200 8.51 0.69 6.04
CA ALA A 200 8.61 0.74 4.59
C ALA A 200 7.93 -0.48 3.93
N THR A 201 8.17 -1.69 4.47
CA THR A 201 7.52 -2.91 3.99
C THR A 201 6.02 -2.93 4.31
N GLY A 202 5.63 -2.35 5.43
CA GLY A 202 4.22 -2.20 5.82
C GLY A 202 3.45 -1.27 4.89
N VAL A 203 4.04 -0.16 4.47
CA VAL A 203 3.43 0.74 3.47
C VAL A 203 3.22 0.00 2.15
N PHE A 204 4.20 -0.77 1.70
CA PHE A 204 4.04 -1.59 0.50
C PHE A 204 2.89 -2.61 0.65
N ALA A 205 2.88 -3.37 1.75
CA ALA A 205 1.85 -4.36 2.02
C ALA A 205 0.44 -3.74 2.08
N PHE A 206 0.33 -2.56 2.71
CA PHE A 206 -0.91 -1.79 2.76
C PHE A 206 -1.39 -1.39 1.36
N ILE A 207 -0.51 -0.77 0.54
CA ILE A 207 -0.87 -0.32 -0.81
C ILE A 207 -1.32 -1.50 -1.67
N GLN A 208 -0.63 -2.63 -1.62
CA GLN A 208 -0.98 -3.82 -2.38
C GLN A 208 -2.34 -4.39 -1.96
N ALA A 209 -2.62 -4.52 -0.66
CA ALA A 209 -3.87 -5.06 -0.17
C ALA A 209 -5.04 -4.09 -0.35
N TRP A 210 -4.82 -2.78 -0.16
CA TRP A 210 -5.87 -1.77 -0.29
C TRP A 210 -6.38 -1.60 -1.72
N ASN A 211 -5.48 -1.64 -2.70
CA ASN A 211 -5.80 -1.43 -4.10
C ASN A 211 -6.11 -2.74 -4.85
N GLU A 212 -6.05 -3.89 -4.16
CA GLU A 212 -6.30 -5.15 -4.82
C GLU A 212 -7.77 -5.25 -5.26
N PHE A 213 -7.95 -5.57 -6.54
CA PHE A 213 -9.26 -5.58 -7.18
C PHE A 213 -9.61 -6.94 -7.77
N VAL A 214 -8.64 -7.63 -8.35
CA VAL A 214 -8.89 -8.79 -9.22
C VAL A 214 -9.35 -10.01 -8.43
N PHE A 215 -8.64 -10.35 -7.35
CA PHE A 215 -9.06 -11.44 -6.45
C PHE A 215 -10.31 -11.08 -5.69
N ALA A 216 -10.43 -9.83 -5.21
CA ALA A 216 -11.63 -9.38 -4.55
C ALA A 216 -12.85 -9.50 -5.45
N LEU A 217 -12.75 -9.15 -6.74
CA LEU A 217 -13.84 -9.25 -7.73
C LEU A 217 -14.37 -10.70 -7.88
N VAL A 218 -13.47 -11.68 -7.78
CA VAL A 218 -13.82 -13.09 -7.98
C VAL A 218 -14.28 -13.76 -6.69
N ILE A 219 -13.71 -13.36 -5.54
CA ILE A 219 -13.93 -14.00 -4.24
C ILE A 219 -15.10 -13.35 -3.49
N MET A 220 -15.26 -12.01 -3.58
CA MET A 220 -16.26 -11.22 -2.85
C MET A 220 -17.39 -10.82 -3.80
N THR A 221 -18.35 -11.70 -3.99
CA THR A 221 -19.42 -11.54 -4.99
C THR A 221 -20.76 -11.07 -4.40
N ARG A 222 -20.92 -11.14 -3.08
CA ARG A 222 -22.16 -10.73 -2.40
C ARG A 222 -22.11 -9.22 -2.07
N PRO A 223 -23.23 -8.49 -2.17
CA PRO A 223 -23.25 -7.06 -1.89
C PRO A 223 -22.65 -6.66 -0.53
N GLU A 224 -22.94 -7.46 0.51
CA GLU A 224 -22.43 -7.24 1.87
C GLU A 224 -20.93 -7.54 2.04
N SER A 225 -20.34 -8.28 1.11
CA SER A 225 -18.92 -8.69 1.18
C SER A 225 -17.98 -7.80 0.36
N LEU A 226 -18.50 -6.88 -0.45
CA LEU A 226 -17.69 -6.06 -1.37
C LEU A 226 -16.59 -5.29 -0.62
N THR A 227 -15.44 -5.13 -1.29
CA THR A 227 -14.39 -4.19 -0.88
C THR A 227 -14.55 -2.86 -1.61
N LEU A 228 -13.91 -1.80 -1.13
CA LEU A 228 -14.01 -0.45 -1.74
C LEU A 228 -13.66 -0.40 -3.24
N PRO A 229 -12.60 -1.08 -3.73
CA PRO A 229 -12.32 -1.11 -5.16
C PRO A 229 -13.46 -1.71 -5.99
N ILE A 230 -14.16 -2.73 -5.47
CA ILE A 230 -15.31 -3.35 -6.15
C ILE A 230 -16.54 -2.48 -6.02
N TRP A 231 -16.79 -1.90 -4.85
CA TRP A 231 -17.86 -0.94 -4.63
C TRP A 231 -17.76 0.23 -5.60
N LEU A 232 -16.56 0.82 -5.79
CA LEU A 232 -16.31 1.89 -6.73
C LEU A 232 -16.70 1.50 -8.17
N ARG A 233 -16.48 0.25 -8.57
CA ARG A 233 -16.87 -0.25 -9.89
C ARG A 233 -18.38 -0.19 -10.13
N ALA A 234 -19.22 -0.24 -9.09
CA ALA A 234 -20.67 -0.20 -9.23
C ALA A 234 -21.16 1.14 -9.83
N PHE A 235 -20.40 2.22 -9.66
CA PHE A 235 -20.70 3.53 -10.26
C PHE A 235 -20.32 3.60 -11.75
N VAL A 236 -19.48 2.68 -12.25
CA VAL A 236 -19.13 2.59 -13.68
C VAL A 236 -20.15 1.70 -14.38
N GLN A 237 -21.13 2.28 -15.04
CA GLN A 237 -22.22 1.57 -15.66
C GLN A 237 -21.87 1.11 -17.08
N ALA A 238 -22.11 -0.18 -17.36
CA ALA A 238 -21.85 -0.73 -18.69
C ALA A 238 -22.97 -0.41 -19.72
N THR A 239 -24.19 -0.17 -19.24
CA THR A 239 -25.40 -0.03 -20.09
C THR A 239 -25.96 1.39 -20.15
N LYS A 240 -25.51 2.28 -19.27
CA LYS A 240 -25.91 3.71 -19.23
C LYS A 240 -24.68 4.59 -19.28
N ALA A 241 -24.88 5.86 -19.60
CA ALA A 241 -23.79 6.83 -19.51
C ALA A 241 -23.31 6.93 -18.06
N THR A 242 -22.05 6.58 -17.82
CA THR A 242 -21.43 6.69 -16.50
C THR A 242 -21.43 8.14 -16.02
N ASP A 243 -21.85 8.38 -14.79
CA ASP A 243 -21.69 9.67 -14.15
C ASP A 243 -20.29 9.80 -13.54
N TRP A 244 -19.39 10.40 -14.31
CA TRP A 244 -18.01 10.58 -13.91
C TRP A 244 -17.84 11.50 -12.70
N ALA A 245 -18.79 12.41 -12.43
CA ALA A 245 -18.74 13.26 -11.25
C ALA A 245 -18.91 12.42 -9.97
N VAL A 246 -19.87 11.49 -9.96
CA VAL A 246 -20.08 10.55 -8.85
C VAL A 246 -18.92 9.57 -8.71
N VAL A 247 -18.41 9.04 -9.83
CA VAL A 247 -17.20 8.16 -9.81
C VAL A 247 -16.01 8.88 -9.19
N MET A 248 -15.78 10.15 -9.50
CA MET A 248 -14.67 10.93 -8.92
C MET A 248 -14.92 11.27 -7.45
N ALA A 249 -16.16 11.49 -7.03
CA ALA A 249 -16.51 11.66 -5.62
C ALA A 249 -16.27 10.38 -4.83
N ALA A 250 -16.74 9.24 -5.33
CA ALA A 250 -16.49 7.91 -4.73
C ALA A 250 -14.99 7.56 -4.67
N SER A 251 -14.23 7.88 -5.73
CA SER A 251 -12.76 7.73 -5.75
C SER A 251 -12.08 8.60 -4.70
N THR A 252 -12.55 9.82 -4.49
CA THR A 252 -12.04 10.72 -3.45
C THR A 252 -12.30 10.15 -2.06
N ILE A 253 -13.49 9.60 -1.81
CA ILE A 253 -13.81 8.91 -0.55
C ILE A 253 -12.87 7.72 -0.33
N MET A 254 -12.65 6.90 -1.37
CA MET A 254 -11.75 5.75 -1.30
C MET A 254 -10.28 6.15 -1.01
N ALA A 255 -9.86 7.35 -1.43
CA ALA A 255 -8.50 7.86 -1.19
C ALA A 255 -8.28 8.31 0.26
N VAL A 256 -9.33 8.69 1.00
CA VAL A 256 -9.21 9.23 2.37
C VAL A 256 -8.48 8.28 3.32
N PRO A 257 -8.81 6.97 3.44
CA PRO A 257 -8.08 6.05 4.32
C PRO A 257 -6.61 5.90 3.96
N VAL A 258 -6.28 5.95 2.67
CA VAL A 258 -4.87 5.90 2.19
C VAL A 258 -4.10 7.12 2.66
N ILE A 259 -4.70 8.30 2.50
CA ILE A 259 -4.11 9.58 2.94
C ILE A 259 -3.91 9.56 4.46
N VAL A 260 -4.92 9.13 5.22
CA VAL A 260 -4.85 9.03 6.70
C VAL A 260 -3.74 8.08 7.11
N PHE A 261 -3.68 6.89 6.50
CA PHE A 261 -2.62 5.91 6.77
C PHE A 261 -1.23 6.53 6.49
N PHE A 262 -1.06 7.18 5.34
CA PHE A 262 0.22 7.78 4.96
C PHE A 262 0.62 8.93 5.90
N LEU A 263 -0.32 9.78 6.32
CA LEU A 263 -0.05 10.86 7.28
C LEU A 263 0.42 10.32 8.65
N ILE A 264 -0.08 9.15 9.08
CA ILE A 264 0.36 8.50 10.32
C ILE A 264 1.79 7.98 10.18
N VAL A 265 2.13 7.41 9.04
CA VAL A 265 3.37 6.64 8.85
C VAL A 265 4.54 7.51 8.37
N GLN A 266 4.30 8.62 7.64
CA GLN A 266 5.33 9.45 6.99
C GLN A 266 6.45 9.94 7.93
N HIS A 267 6.12 10.35 9.16
CA HIS A 267 7.12 10.84 10.11
C HIS A 267 8.15 9.78 10.52
N ARG A 268 7.77 8.52 10.46
CA ARG A 268 8.65 7.40 10.81
C ARG A 268 9.48 6.89 9.63
N MET A 269 9.09 7.21 8.40
CA MET A 269 9.85 6.87 7.19
C MET A 269 11.07 7.78 7.01
N THR A 270 10.92 9.08 7.28
CA THR A 270 11.99 10.08 7.04
C THR A 270 13.18 9.89 7.95
N SER A 271 12.99 9.43 9.19
CA SER A 271 14.07 9.18 10.15
C SER A 271 15.00 8.04 9.72
N GLY A 272 14.49 7.04 8.98
CA GLY A 272 15.27 5.90 8.51
C GLY A 272 16.10 6.16 7.24
N LEU A 273 15.61 7.01 6.35
CA LEU A 273 16.29 7.33 5.10
C LEU A 273 17.50 8.26 5.30
N VAL A 274 17.42 9.17 6.27
CA VAL A 274 18.51 10.12 6.56
C VAL A 274 19.71 9.43 7.22
N SER A 275 19.49 8.41 8.04
CA SER A 275 20.59 7.66 8.68
C SER A 275 21.36 6.76 7.69
N GLY A 276 20.74 6.34 6.58
CA GLY A 276 21.38 5.57 5.51
C GLY A 276 22.19 6.42 4.50
N ALA A 277 21.81 7.69 4.34
CA ALA A 277 22.42 8.58 3.34
C ALA A 277 23.70 9.30 3.83
N VAL A 278 24.05 9.20 5.10
CA VAL A 278 25.22 9.88 5.72
C VAL A 278 26.48 8.99 5.75
N LYS A 279 26.43 7.78 5.17
CA LYS A 279 27.60 6.92 4.97
C LYS A 279 28.10 7.00 3.53
N GLY A 280 28.51 8.19 3.12
CA GLY A 280 29.24 8.46 1.89
C GLY A 280 30.25 9.57 2.12
#